data_0fb248e70df6010588779e5f4b69adb2
#
_entry.id   0fb248e70df6010588779e5f4b69adb2
#
_cell.length_a   1.000
_cell.length_b   1.000
_cell.length_c   1.000
_cell.angle_alpha   90.00
_cell.angle_beta   90.00
_cell.angle_gamma   90.00
#
_symmetry.space_group_name_H-M   'P 1'
#
loop_
_entity.id
_entity.type
_entity.pdbx_description
1 polymer ?
#
loop_
_entity_poly.entity_id
_entity_poly.type
_entity_poly.pdbx_seq_one_letter_code
_entity_poly.pdbx_strand_id
1 'polypeptide(L)'
;MHIKELSVMNGTNLVFDTCAVVKLLDQQYDLSSLGINIDESRLLTSVIVRMELLSKKNITNDEEADIKEFLDGLIVVPLDKEIEEKAIEIRRSTALKLPDSIIVATSIILNAILLSDDHHLLNLSWPGLQTQNIF
;
A
#
# COMPACT_ATOMS: atom_id res chain seq x y z
N MET A 1 7.65 16.51 -6.74
CA MET A 1 8.57 15.55 -6.12
C MET A 1 8.58 14.26 -6.93
N HIS A 2 9.76 13.79 -7.28
CA HIS A 2 9.89 12.49 -7.94
C HIS A 2 9.67 11.37 -6.92
N ILE A 3 8.91 10.34 -7.29
CA ILE A 3 8.55 9.25 -6.36
C ILE A 3 9.78 8.57 -5.74
N LYS A 4 10.84 8.40 -6.51
CA LYS A 4 12.09 7.80 -6.02
C LYS A 4 12.72 8.56 -4.84
N GLU A 5 12.52 9.86 -4.76
CA GLU A 5 13.08 10.65 -3.66
C GLU A 5 12.52 10.23 -2.32
N LEU A 6 11.30 9.68 -2.30
CA LEU A 6 10.66 9.20 -1.07
C LEU A 6 11.46 8.08 -0.41
N SER A 7 12.18 7.26 -1.18
CA SER A 7 12.94 6.13 -0.65
C SER A 7 14.14 6.54 0.20
N VAL A 8 14.66 7.75 0.00
CA VAL A 8 15.85 8.26 0.68
C VAL A 8 15.56 9.43 1.62
N MET A 9 14.33 9.90 1.68
CA MET A 9 13.94 10.98 2.60
C MET A 9 13.89 10.48 4.04
N ASN A 10 14.16 11.37 4.97
CA ASN A 10 14.01 11.08 6.40
C ASN A 10 12.54 10.75 6.73
N GLY A 11 12.35 9.94 7.75
CA GLY A 11 11.04 9.47 8.18
C GLY A 11 10.71 8.10 7.61
N THR A 12 9.53 7.62 7.90
CA THR A 12 9.08 6.28 7.55
C THR A 12 8.03 6.35 6.45
N ASN A 13 8.20 5.52 5.43
CA ASN A 13 7.18 5.32 4.40
C ASN A 13 6.30 4.14 4.79
N LEU A 14 4.99 4.34 4.79
CA LEU A 14 4.00 3.31 5.06
C LEU A 14 3.15 3.12 3.80
N VAL A 15 3.10 1.91 3.29
CA VAL A 15 2.26 1.57 2.14
C VAL A 15 1.09 0.73 2.64
N PHE A 16 -0.13 1.18 2.35
CA PHE A 16 -1.35 0.46 2.69
C PHE A 16 -1.78 -0.39 1.50
N ASP A 17 -1.99 -1.70 1.74
CA ASP A 17 -2.66 -2.53 0.75
C ASP A 17 -4.18 -2.30 0.78
N THR A 18 -4.92 -3.02 -0.07
CA THR A 18 -6.37 -2.84 -0.16
C THR A 18 -7.07 -3.13 1.17
N CYS A 19 -6.71 -4.21 1.84
CA CYS A 19 -7.35 -4.55 3.12
C CYS A 19 -7.00 -3.54 4.22
N ALA A 20 -5.81 -2.98 4.21
CA ALA A 20 -5.42 -1.93 5.16
C ALA A 20 -6.26 -0.66 4.96
N VAL A 21 -6.48 -0.24 3.71
CA VAL A 21 -7.34 0.91 3.42
C VAL A 21 -8.77 0.66 3.89
N VAL A 22 -9.33 -0.52 3.59
CA VAL A 22 -10.69 -0.89 4.02
C VAL A 22 -10.80 -0.82 5.54
N LYS A 23 -9.79 -1.31 6.25
CA LYS A 23 -9.77 -1.30 7.70
C LYS A 23 -9.74 0.11 8.28
N LEU A 24 -8.98 1.01 7.66
CA LEU A 24 -8.90 2.40 8.08
C LEU A 24 -10.17 3.19 7.75
N LEU A 25 -10.86 2.82 6.67
CA LEU A 25 -12.18 3.38 6.37
C LEU A 25 -13.22 2.99 7.42
N ASP A 26 -13.05 1.84 8.05
CA ASP A 26 -13.83 1.46 9.22
C ASP A 26 -13.26 2.23 10.43
N GLN A 27 -13.87 3.34 10.77
CA GLN A 27 -13.42 4.41 11.67
C GLN A 27 -12.99 3.96 13.08
N GLN A 28 -13.00 2.68 13.37
CA GLN A 28 -12.63 2.14 14.67
C GLN A 28 -11.17 1.75 14.80
N TYR A 29 -10.41 1.85 13.70
CA TYR A 29 -9.01 1.46 13.71
C TYR A 29 -8.10 2.67 13.92
N ASP A 30 -7.17 2.54 14.88
CA ASP A 30 -6.20 3.59 15.20
C ASP A 30 -4.78 3.10 14.88
N LEU A 31 -4.12 3.76 13.93
CA LEU A 31 -2.74 3.44 13.54
C LEU A 31 -1.74 3.60 14.68
N SER A 32 -2.02 4.45 15.65
CA SER A 32 -1.10 4.65 16.79
C SER A 32 -0.90 3.36 17.59
N SER A 33 -1.85 2.44 17.54
CA SER A 33 -1.75 1.14 18.22
C SER A 33 -0.63 0.26 17.67
N LEU A 34 -0.11 0.56 16.47
CA LEU A 34 0.98 -0.18 15.84
C LEU A 34 2.36 0.23 16.35
N GLY A 35 2.46 1.23 17.21
CA GLY A 35 3.75 1.76 17.66
C GLY A 35 4.48 2.58 16.60
N ILE A 36 3.78 3.00 15.56
CA ILE A 36 4.33 3.81 14.47
C ILE A 36 4.06 5.28 14.75
N ASN A 37 5.08 6.12 14.60
CA ASN A 37 4.90 7.57 14.72
C ASN A 37 4.34 8.12 13.41
N ILE A 38 3.03 8.35 13.39
CA ILE A 38 2.32 8.82 12.21
C ILE A 38 2.80 10.21 11.77
N ASP A 39 3.13 11.08 12.73
CA ASP A 39 3.58 12.45 12.44
C ASP A 39 4.92 12.48 11.69
N GLU A 40 5.73 11.45 11.86
CA GLU A 40 7.03 11.29 11.18
C GLU A 40 6.95 10.34 9.99
N SER A 41 5.74 9.94 9.59
CA SER A 41 5.53 8.97 8.53
C SER A 41 4.85 9.60 7.32
N ARG A 42 5.18 9.05 6.14
CA ARG A 42 4.44 9.34 4.92
C ARG A 42 3.49 8.19 4.66
N LEU A 43 2.24 8.53 4.38
CA LEU A 43 1.17 7.55 4.17
C LEU A 43 0.93 7.41 2.68
N LEU A 44 1.19 6.21 2.17
CA LEU A 44 1.17 5.94 0.74
C LEU A 44 0.29 4.72 0.43
N THR A 45 -0.17 4.67 -0.80
CA THR A 45 -0.77 3.46 -1.36
C THR A 45 -0.46 3.37 -2.84
N SER A 46 -0.59 2.18 -3.42
CA SER A 46 -0.40 2.00 -4.85
C SER A 46 -1.63 2.44 -5.63
N VAL A 47 -1.43 2.94 -6.85
CA VAL A 47 -2.52 3.22 -7.78
C VAL A 47 -3.39 1.98 -8.02
N ILE A 48 -2.83 0.77 -7.93
CA ILE A 48 -3.63 -0.46 -8.10
C ILE A 48 -4.66 -0.61 -6.97
N VAL A 49 -4.33 -0.19 -5.75
CA VAL A 49 -5.28 -0.21 -4.63
C VAL A 49 -6.44 0.74 -4.90
N ARG A 50 -6.14 1.96 -5.38
CA ARG A 50 -7.17 2.91 -5.80
C ARG A 50 -8.09 2.30 -6.85
N MET A 51 -7.53 1.66 -7.86
CA MET A 51 -8.30 1.03 -8.92
C MET A 51 -9.19 -0.10 -8.40
N GLU A 52 -8.66 -0.95 -7.53
CA GLU A 52 -9.42 -2.05 -6.93
C GLU A 52 -10.60 -1.54 -6.10
N LEU A 53 -10.36 -0.55 -5.26
CA LEU A 53 -11.40 0.00 -4.38
C LEU A 53 -12.53 0.67 -5.17
N LEU A 54 -12.18 1.43 -6.21
CA LEU A 54 -13.16 2.17 -7.02
C LEU A 54 -13.80 1.33 -8.12
N SER A 55 -13.30 0.12 -8.36
CA SER A 55 -13.86 -0.80 -9.36
C SER A 55 -14.92 -1.74 -8.79
N LYS A 56 -15.29 -1.60 -7.53
CA LYS A 56 -16.32 -2.42 -6.89
C LYS A 56 -17.63 -2.29 -7.66
N LYS A 57 -18.20 -3.42 -8.08
CA LYS A 57 -19.49 -3.43 -8.74
C LYS A 57 -20.58 -2.98 -7.78
N ASN A 58 -21.51 -2.18 -8.27
CA ASN A 58 -22.63 -1.61 -7.48
C ASN A 58 -22.13 -0.68 -6.35
N ILE A 59 -20.98 -0.07 -6.52
CA ILE A 59 -20.50 0.95 -5.58
C ILE A 59 -21.52 2.09 -5.51
N THR A 60 -21.88 2.50 -4.31
CA THR A 60 -22.78 3.64 -4.12
C THR A 60 -22.03 4.95 -4.26
N ASN A 61 -22.76 6.04 -4.51
CA ASN A 61 -22.16 7.38 -4.57
C ASN A 61 -21.49 7.75 -3.26
N ASP A 62 -22.07 7.38 -2.13
CA ASP A 62 -21.52 7.66 -0.81
C ASP A 62 -20.24 6.86 -0.57
N GLU A 63 -20.21 5.57 -0.91
CA GLU A 63 -19.01 4.74 -0.82
C GLU A 63 -17.88 5.30 -1.68
N GLU A 64 -18.18 5.67 -2.92
CA GLU A 64 -17.19 6.26 -3.83
C GLU A 64 -16.61 7.55 -3.27
N ALA A 65 -17.48 8.43 -2.74
CA ALA A 65 -17.05 9.69 -2.15
C ALA A 65 -16.14 9.47 -0.94
N ASP A 66 -16.50 8.54 -0.06
CA ASP A 66 -15.71 8.21 1.14
C ASP A 66 -14.33 7.66 0.78
N ILE A 67 -14.27 6.76 -0.21
CA ILE A 67 -13.01 6.19 -0.69
C ILE A 67 -12.12 7.28 -1.27
N LYS A 68 -12.67 8.14 -2.13
CA LYS A 68 -11.91 9.23 -2.75
C LYS A 68 -11.39 10.22 -1.70
N GLU A 69 -12.20 10.59 -0.74
CA GLU A 69 -11.81 11.47 0.34
C GLU A 69 -10.64 10.88 1.14
N PHE A 70 -10.74 9.60 1.50
CA PHE A 70 -9.66 8.91 2.20
C PHE A 70 -8.37 8.89 1.36
N LEU A 71 -8.46 8.53 0.08
CA LEU A 71 -7.30 8.45 -0.81
C LEU A 71 -6.66 9.82 -1.07
N ASP A 72 -7.43 10.90 -1.01
CA ASP A 72 -6.88 12.27 -1.14
C ASP A 72 -5.93 12.62 0.02
N GLY A 73 -6.07 11.97 1.15
CA GLY A 73 -5.16 12.12 2.29
C GLY A 73 -3.88 11.28 2.20
N LEU A 74 -3.76 10.44 1.17
CA LEU A 74 -2.59 9.59 0.96
C LEU A 74 -1.82 10.04 -0.28
N ILE A 75 -0.55 9.66 -0.34
CA ILE A 75 0.21 9.74 -1.58
C ILE A 75 -0.12 8.47 -2.39
N VAL A 76 -0.81 8.64 -3.51
CA VAL A 76 -1.10 7.52 -4.42
C VAL A 76 0.06 7.37 -5.39
N VAL A 77 0.77 6.26 -5.30
CA VAL A 77 1.98 6.00 -6.07
C VAL A 77 1.62 5.42 -7.44
N PRO A 78 1.99 6.09 -8.52
CA PRO A 78 1.71 5.58 -9.86
C PRO A 78 2.57 4.35 -10.17
N LEU A 79 2.14 3.57 -11.16
CA LEU A 79 2.90 2.44 -11.66
C LEU A 79 3.97 2.96 -12.63
N ASP A 80 5.16 3.23 -12.12
CA ASP A 80 6.29 3.61 -12.95
C ASP A 80 7.04 2.38 -13.45
N LYS A 81 8.02 2.58 -14.32
CA LYS A 81 8.73 1.47 -14.95
C LYS A 81 9.52 0.64 -13.95
N GLU A 82 10.10 1.25 -12.95
CA GLU A 82 10.89 0.53 -11.94
C GLU A 82 10.00 -0.37 -11.08
N ILE A 83 8.84 0.13 -10.67
CA ILE A 83 7.85 -0.67 -9.94
C ILE A 83 7.31 -1.79 -10.83
N GLU A 84 7.02 -1.49 -12.10
CA GLU A 84 6.54 -2.47 -13.06
C GLU A 84 7.53 -3.63 -13.20
N GLU A 85 8.80 -3.34 -13.42
CA GLU A 85 9.83 -4.37 -13.60
C GLU A 85 9.98 -5.22 -12.33
N LYS A 86 9.97 -4.60 -11.16
CA LYS A 86 10.02 -5.32 -9.89
C LYS A 86 8.79 -6.20 -9.70
N ALA A 87 7.61 -5.71 -10.04
CA ALA A 87 6.37 -6.48 -9.95
C ALA A 87 6.40 -7.71 -10.86
N ILE A 88 6.93 -7.57 -12.07
CA ILE A 88 7.09 -8.69 -13.00
C ILE A 88 8.01 -9.76 -12.39
N GLU A 89 9.13 -9.35 -11.82
CA GLU A 89 10.07 -10.26 -11.16
C GLU A 89 9.41 -11.03 -10.02
N ILE A 90 8.68 -10.32 -9.16
CA ILE A 90 7.97 -10.92 -8.02
C ILE A 90 6.88 -11.89 -8.52
N ARG A 91 6.11 -11.49 -9.52
CA ARG A 91 5.04 -12.33 -10.07
C ARG A 91 5.56 -13.64 -10.63
N ARG A 92 6.74 -13.61 -11.29
CA ARG A 92 7.37 -14.81 -11.83
C ARG A 92 7.88 -15.77 -10.76
N SER A 93 8.29 -15.24 -9.63
CA SER A 93 9.02 -15.99 -8.61
C SER A 93 8.17 -16.39 -7.41
N THR A 94 6.90 -15.99 -7.36
CA THR A 94 6.00 -16.25 -6.25
C THR A 94 4.63 -16.69 -6.74
N ALA A 95 3.77 -17.10 -5.82
CA ALA A 95 2.37 -17.40 -6.11
C ALA A 95 1.46 -16.17 -6.07
N LEU A 96 2.01 -14.98 -5.81
CA LEU A 96 1.23 -13.75 -5.73
C LEU A 96 0.58 -13.42 -7.08
N LYS A 97 -0.65 -12.93 -7.01
CA LYS A 97 -1.34 -12.36 -8.18
C LYS A 97 -0.68 -11.03 -8.58
N LEU A 98 -0.93 -10.59 -9.80
CA LEU A 98 -0.31 -9.36 -10.30
C LEU A 98 -0.60 -8.12 -9.45
N PRO A 99 -1.84 -7.85 -8.99
CA PRO A 99 -2.09 -6.71 -8.14
C PRO A 99 -1.27 -6.72 -6.85
N ASP A 100 -1.18 -7.86 -6.17
CA ASP A 100 -0.37 -8.00 -4.96
C ASP A 100 1.12 -7.83 -5.25
N SER A 101 1.58 -8.33 -6.39
CA SER A 101 2.98 -8.14 -6.81
C SER A 101 3.31 -6.66 -7.02
N ILE A 102 2.38 -5.87 -7.53
CA ILE A 102 2.54 -4.43 -7.70
C ILE A 102 2.62 -3.72 -6.34
N ILE A 103 1.78 -4.11 -5.39
CA ILE A 103 1.79 -3.54 -4.04
C ILE A 103 3.11 -3.84 -3.33
N VAL A 104 3.58 -5.08 -3.40
CA VAL A 104 4.87 -5.49 -2.83
C VAL A 104 6.01 -4.74 -3.50
N ALA A 105 6.01 -4.65 -4.82
CA ALA A 105 7.03 -3.92 -5.57
C ALA A 105 7.09 -2.45 -5.16
N THR A 106 5.94 -1.81 -5.02
CA THR A 106 5.85 -0.41 -4.58
C THR A 106 6.52 -0.24 -3.22
N SER A 107 6.24 -1.14 -2.29
CA SER A 107 6.82 -1.08 -0.94
C SER A 107 8.34 -1.24 -0.96
N ILE A 108 8.86 -2.16 -1.77
CA ILE A 108 10.29 -2.40 -1.88
C ILE A 108 11.00 -1.18 -2.51
N ILE A 109 10.50 -0.70 -3.63
CA ILE A 109 11.11 0.43 -4.36
C ILE A 109 11.12 1.70 -3.51
N LEU A 110 10.08 1.93 -2.71
CA LEU A 110 9.99 3.11 -1.86
C LEU A 110 10.62 2.91 -0.48
N ASN A 111 11.22 1.76 -0.21
CA ASN A 111 11.79 1.44 1.09
C ASN A 111 10.76 1.66 2.20
N ALA A 112 9.59 1.11 2.01
CA ALA A 112 8.42 1.33 2.86
C ALA A 112 8.08 0.07 3.67
N ILE A 113 7.35 0.28 4.77
CA ILE A 113 6.71 -0.81 5.49
C ILE A 113 5.34 -1.04 4.85
N LEU A 114 5.08 -2.26 4.40
CA LEU A 114 3.79 -2.66 3.86
C LEU A 114 2.87 -3.07 5.00
N LEU A 115 1.78 -2.34 5.15
CA LEU A 115 0.75 -2.63 6.15
C LEU A 115 -0.34 -3.49 5.52
N SER A 116 -0.59 -4.65 6.11
CA SER A 116 -1.54 -5.62 5.60
C SER A 116 -2.03 -6.54 6.71
N ASP A 117 -3.17 -7.21 6.51
CA ASP A 117 -3.58 -8.35 7.30
C ASP A 117 -3.60 -9.64 6.48
N ASP A 118 -3.16 -9.58 5.23
CA ASP A 118 -3.12 -10.73 4.31
C ASP A 118 -1.88 -11.58 4.60
N HIS A 119 -2.10 -12.81 5.04
CA HIS A 119 -1.02 -13.74 5.35
C HIS A 119 -0.14 -14.07 4.15
N HIS A 120 -0.66 -14.02 2.92
CA HIS A 120 0.13 -14.24 1.72
C HIS A 120 1.20 -13.16 1.55
N LEU A 121 0.90 -11.93 1.97
CA LEU A 121 1.87 -10.83 1.95
C LEU A 121 2.77 -10.85 3.18
N LEU A 122 2.20 -11.08 4.36
CA LEU A 122 2.95 -11.07 5.62
C LEU A 122 3.97 -12.19 5.71
N ASN A 123 3.68 -13.35 5.12
CA ASN A 123 4.58 -14.51 5.13
C ASN A 123 5.55 -14.54 3.95
N LEU A 124 5.44 -13.59 3.03
CA LEU A 124 6.35 -13.52 1.90
C LEU A 124 7.75 -13.11 2.35
N SER A 125 8.76 -13.93 1.99
CA SER A 125 10.16 -13.59 2.19
C SER A 125 10.73 -13.08 0.87
N TRP A 126 11.11 -11.82 0.83
CA TRP A 126 11.71 -11.19 -0.34
C TRP A 126 12.73 -10.14 0.11
N PRO A 127 13.92 -10.07 -0.53
CA PRO A 127 14.91 -9.07 -0.16
C PRO A 127 14.36 -7.65 -0.20
N GLY A 128 14.51 -6.92 0.89
CA GLY A 128 14.06 -5.54 1.01
C GLY A 128 12.60 -5.37 1.40
N LEU A 129 11.81 -6.45 1.48
CA LEU A 129 10.41 -6.37 1.89
C LEU A 129 10.30 -6.30 3.41
N GLN A 130 9.63 -5.25 3.89
CA GLN A 130 9.26 -5.08 5.29
C GLN A 130 7.75 -5.05 5.38
N THR A 131 7.17 -5.90 6.20
CA THR A 131 5.72 -5.97 6.40
C THR A 131 5.37 -5.81 7.86
N GLN A 132 4.16 -5.31 8.12
CA GLN A 132 3.60 -5.26 9.45
C GLN A 132 2.12 -5.58 9.41
N ASN A 133 1.70 -6.50 10.29
CA ASN A 133 0.30 -6.84 10.44
C ASN A 133 -0.43 -5.68 11.13
N ILE A 134 -1.60 -5.31 10.58
CA ILE A 134 -2.42 -4.21 11.11
C ILE A 134 -3.50 -4.69 12.10
N PHE A 135 -3.48 -5.93 12.47
CA PHE A 135 -4.34 -6.45 13.55
C PHE A 135 -3.74 -6.23 14.91
#